data_d8ed246c21b13a86954b7ad76d3d51d6
#
_entry.id   d8ed246c21b13a86954b7ad76d3d51d6
#
_cell.length_a   1.000
_cell.length_b   1.000
_cell.length_c   1.000
_cell.angle_alpha   90.00
_cell.angle_beta   90.00
_cell.angle_gamma   90.00
#
_symmetry.space_group_name_H-M   'P 1'
#
loop_
_entity.id
_entity.type
_entity.pdbx_description
1 polymer ?
#
loop_
_entity_poly.entity_id
_entity_poly.type
_entity_poly.pdbx_seq_one_letter_code
_entity_poly.pdbx_strand_id
1 'polypeptide(L)'
;MAIRNRLLRVEGQIRGVETMVAEGRPCAEIITQLSAVSSAITNVARVVLEHHIEEHCEIKGTHDENDEQAKEGLKKAVESFAKMK
;
A
#
# COMPACT_ATOMS: atom_id res chain seq x y z
N MET A 1 -5.41 9.14 -10.83
CA MET A 1 -4.23 8.95 -10.04
C MET A 1 -3.82 7.51 -9.95
N ALA A 2 -2.53 7.27 -10.05
CA ALA A 2 -2.05 5.89 -10.09
C ALA A 2 -2.37 5.13 -8.81
N ILE A 3 -2.25 5.79 -7.65
CA ILE A 3 -2.51 5.13 -6.38
C ILE A 3 -3.97 4.73 -6.27
N ARG A 4 -4.85 5.63 -6.65
CA ARG A 4 -6.27 5.32 -6.59
C ARG A 4 -6.61 4.14 -7.50
N ASN A 5 -6.04 4.13 -8.70
CA ASN A 5 -6.31 3.04 -9.64
C ASN A 5 -5.81 1.71 -9.10
N ARG A 6 -4.67 1.72 -8.42
CA ARG A 6 -4.15 0.51 -7.80
C ARG A 6 -5.08 0.01 -6.71
N LEU A 7 -5.63 0.94 -5.92
CA LEU A 7 -6.57 0.58 -4.87
C LEU A 7 -7.86 0.01 -5.45
N LEU A 8 -8.35 0.59 -6.54
CA LEU A 8 -9.54 0.06 -7.19
C LEU A 8 -9.31 -1.35 -7.70
N ARG A 9 -8.11 -1.60 -8.21
CA ARG A 9 -7.78 -2.93 -8.68
C ARG A 9 -7.76 -3.94 -7.53
N VAL A 10 -7.19 -3.55 -6.39
CA VAL A 10 -7.18 -4.41 -5.21
C VAL A 10 -8.60 -4.68 -4.74
N GLU A 11 -9.43 -3.65 -4.76
CA GLU A 11 -10.82 -3.80 -4.36
C GLU A 11 -11.52 -4.85 -5.22
N GLY A 12 -11.27 -4.81 -6.54
CA GLY A 12 -11.85 -5.80 -7.42
C GLY A 12 -11.33 -7.19 -7.13
N GLN A 13 -10.05 -7.31 -6.80
CA GLN A 13 -9.49 -8.61 -6.45
C GLN A 13 -10.13 -9.18 -5.18
N ILE A 14 -10.40 -8.32 -4.21
CA ILE A 14 -11.04 -8.75 -2.98
C ILE A 14 -12.45 -9.23 -3.27
N ARG A 15 -13.18 -8.53 -4.13
CA ARG A 15 -14.51 -8.99 -4.52
C ARG A 15 -14.45 -10.34 -5.19
N GLY A 16 -13.42 -10.57 -6.01
CA GLY A 16 -13.25 -11.87 -6.62
C GLY A 16 -13.05 -12.96 -5.60
N VAL A 17 -12.29 -12.66 -4.54
CA VAL A 17 -12.10 -13.65 -3.49
C VAL A 17 -13.40 -13.92 -2.76
N GLU A 18 -14.19 -12.88 -2.51
CA GLU A 18 -15.50 -13.07 -1.89
C GLU A 18 -16.36 -14.01 -2.70
N THR A 19 -16.34 -13.84 -4.00
CA THR A 19 -17.10 -14.72 -4.89
C THR A 19 -16.59 -16.15 -4.79
N MET A 20 -15.28 -16.33 -4.75
CA MET A 20 -14.71 -17.67 -4.63
C MET A 20 -15.16 -18.36 -3.36
N VAL A 21 -15.19 -17.60 -2.26
CA VAL A 21 -15.66 -18.16 -1.00
C VAL A 21 -17.12 -18.56 -1.10
N ALA A 22 -17.94 -17.69 -1.70
CA ALA A 22 -19.36 -17.96 -1.83
C ALA A 22 -19.62 -19.20 -2.72
N GLU A 23 -18.76 -19.42 -3.71
CA GLU A 23 -18.91 -20.54 -4.62
C GLU A 23 -18.29 -21.82 -4.07
N GLY A 24 -17.65 -21.76 -2.91
CA GLY A 24 -17.05 -22.94 -2.33
C GLY A 24 -15.82 -23.42 -3.08
N ARG A 25 -15.04 -22.50 -3.65
CA ARG A 25 -13.84 -22.88 -4.37
C ARG A 25 -12.83 -23.54 -3.42
N PRO A 26 -11.92 -24.36 -3.96
CA PRO A 26 -10.95 -25.03 -3.10
C PRO A 26 -10.13 -24.06 -2.26
N CYS A 27 -9.86 -24.47 -1.04
CA CYS A 27 -9.13 -23.63 -0.09
C CYS A 27 -7.78 -23.16 -0.66
N ALA A 28 -7.08 -24.05 -1.34
CA ALA A 28 -5.77 -23.68 -1.89
C ALA A 28 -5.89 -22.57 -2.90
N GLU A 29 -6.94 -22.56 -3.70
CA GLU A 29 -7.13 -21.48 -4.67
C GLU A 29 -7.41 -20.16 -3.98
N ILE A 30 -8.24 -20.21 -2.94
CA ILE A 30 -8.57 -19.00 -2.21
C ILE A 30 -7.33 -18.42 -1.53
N ILE A 31 -6.52 -19.27 -0.92
CA ILE A 31 -5.29 -18.82 -0.26
C ILE A 31 -4.33 -18.23 -1.28
N THR A 32 -4.23 -18.83 -2.45
CA THR A 32 -3.37 -18.28 -3.50
C THR A 32 -3.81 -16.88 -3.91
N GLN A 33 -5.11 -16.68 -4.05
CA GLN A 33 -5.62 -15.36 -4.41
C GLN A 33 -5.40 -14.35 -3.28
N LEU A 34 -5.57 -14.78 -2.04
CA LEU A 34 -5.31 -13.90 -0.92
C LEU A 34 -3.85 -13.49 -0.85
N SER A 35 -2.96 -14.41 -1.18
CA SER A 35 -1.55 -14.09 -1.23
C SER A 35 -1.26 -13.04 -2.29
N ALA A 36 -1.91 -13.14 -3.44
CA ALA A 36 -1.75 -12.15 -4.49
C ALA A 36 -2.29 -10.80 -4.06
N VAL A 37 -3.43 -10.79 -3.36
CA VAL A 37 -4.00 -9.55 -2.86
C VAL A 37 -3.05 -8.92 -1.85
N SER A 38 -2.49 -9.74 -0.98
CA SER A 38 -1.54 -9.24 0.02
C SER A 38 -0.35 -8.56 -0.64
N SER A 39 0.20 -9.18 -1.69
CA SER A 39 1.31 -8.59 -2.43
C SER A 39 0.90 -7.28 -3.09
N ALA A 40 -0.30 -7.23 -3.64
CA ALA A 40 -0.79 -6.02 -4.28
C ALA A 40 -0.93 -4.90 -3.27
N ILE A 41 -1.41 -5.21 -2.08
CA ILE A 41 -1.56 -4.21 -1.02
C ILE A 41 -0.19 -3.69 -0.60
N THR A 42 0.77 -4.57 -0.43
CA THR A 42 2.12 -4.16 -0.07
C THR A 42 2.70 -3.26 -1.14
N ASN A 43 2.44 -3.56 -2.42
CA ASN A 43 2.90 -2.71 -3.50
C ASN A 43 2.25 -1.33 -3.45
N VAL A 44 0.97 -1.26 -3.13
CA VAL A 44 0.31 0.03 -2.99
C VAL A 44 0.96 0.83 -1.88
N ALA A 45 1.25 0.18 -0.75
CA ALA A 45 1.89 0.85 0.37
C ALA A 45 3.26 1.39 -0.04
N ARG A 46 4.01 0.61 -0.83
CA ARG A 46 5.31 1.06 -1.30
C ARG A 46 5.16 2.30 -2.19
N VAL A 47 4.18 2.29 -3.07
CA VAL A 47 3.98 3.43 -3.97
C VAL A 47 3.56 4.66 -3.18
N VAL A 48 2.71 4.49 -2.17
CA VAL A 48 2.31 5.60 -1.31
C VAL A 48 3.53 6.18 -0.61
N LEU A 49 4.38 5.31 -0.09
CA LEU A 49 5.58 5.78 0.59
C LEU A 49 6.52 6.51 -0.36
N GLU A 50 6.72 5.96 -1.56
CA GLU A 50 7.58 6.58 -2.55
C GLU A 50 7.05 7.95 -2.95
N HIS A 51 5.74 8.06 -3.10
CA HIS A 51 5.13 9.33 -3.46
C HIS A 51 5.35 10.36 -2.35
N HIS A 52 5.22 9.93 -1.12
CA HIS A 52 5.45 10.82 0.01
C HIS A 52 6.90 11.32 0.04
N ILE A 53 7.84 10.43 -0.22
CA ILE A 53 9.24 10.80 -0.26
C ILE A 53 9.50 11.81 -1.37
N GLU A 54 8.90 11.59 -2.55
CA GLU A 54 9.08 12.52 -3.65
C GLU A 54 8.53 13.89 -3.33
N GLU A 55 7.36 13.94 -2.72
CA GLU A 55 6.79 15.22 -2.33
C GLU A 55 7.68 15.94 -1.33
N HIS A 56 8.20 15.18 -0.40
CA HIS A 56 9.08 15.76 0.60
C HIS A 56 10.36 16.30 -0.04
N CYS A 57 10.90 15.59 -0.99
CA CYS A 57 12.09 16.01 -1.68
C CYS A 57 11.87 17.27 -2.48
N GLU A 58 10.69 17.42 -3.08
CA GLU A 58 10.40 18.61 -3.84
C GLU A 58 10.32 19.84 -2.96
N ILE A 59 9.83 19.66 -1.75
CA ILE A 59 9.68 20.77 -0.83
C ILE A 59 10.98 21.09 -0.12
N LYS A 60 11.93 20.23 -0.24
CA LYS A 60 13.08 20.36 0.60
C LYS A 60 13.98 21.53 0.24
N GLY A 61 13.69 22.22 -0.85
CA GLY A 61 14.39 23.47 -1.09
C GLY A 61 14.23 24.43 0.07
N THR A 62 13.22 24.23 0.87
CA THR A 62 13.00 25.05 2.04
C THR A 62 13.32 24.23 3.26
N HIS A 63 14.53 24.23 3.62
CA HIS A 63 14.93 23.60 4.86
C HIS A 63 14.54 24.46 6.01
N ASP A 64 13.43 24.20 6.63
CA ASP A 64 13.16 24.94 7.81
C ASP A 64 12.94 23.97 8.93
N GLU A 65 12.65 24.54 10.06
CA GLU A 65 12.62 23.76 11.28
C GLU A 65 11.46 22.82 11.35
N ASN A 66 10.47 23.04 10.52
CA ASN A 66 9.32 22.15 10.47
C ASN A 66 9.67 20.81 9.88
N ASP A 67 10.88 20.70 9.36
CA ASP A 67 11.35 19.45 8.83
C ASP A 67 11.30 18.32 9.81
N GLU A 68 11.40 18.62 11.10
CA GLU A 68 11.39 17.56 12.07
C GLU A 68 10.08 16.81 12.11
N GLN A 69 8.99 17.54 11.96
CA GLN A 69 7.69 16.88 11.92
C GLN A 69 7.55 16.02 10.68
N ALA A 70 8.04 16.52 9.56
CA ALA A 70 8.00 15.76 8.32
C ALA A 70 8.85 14.51 8.43
N LYS A 71 10.01 14.61 9.05
CA LYS A 71 10.87 13.46 9.25
C LYS A 71 10.22 12.43 10.15
N GLU A 72 9.56 12.90 11.18
CA GLU A 72 8.89 12.00 12.10
C GLU A 72 7.78 11.25 11.39
N GLY A 73 7.01 11.95 10.57
CA GLY A 73 5.95 11.31 9.80
C GLY A 73 6.50 10.27 8.84
N LEU A 74 7.59 10.60 8.15
CA LEU A 74 8.20 9.67 7.23
C LEU A 74 8.74 8.45 7.97
N LYS A 75 9.36 8.66 9.11
CA LYS A 75 9.89 7.57 9.89
C LYS A 75 8.79 6.61 10.29
N LYS A 76 7.66 7.15 10.75
CA LYS A 76 6.54 6.31 11.12
C LYS A 76 5.98 5.54 9.94
N ALA A 77 5.94 6.18 8.78
CA ALA A 77 5.43 5.52 7.58
C ALA A 77 6.33 4.36 7.19
N VAL A 78 7.65 4.56 7.26
CA VAL A 78 8.59 3.50 6.92
C VAL A 78 8.45 2.34 7.90
N GLU A 79 8.31 2.64 9.19
CA GLU A 79 8.15 1.60 10.18
C GLU A 79 6.87 0.82 9.94
N SER A 80 5.79 1.52 9.63
CA SER A 80 4.53 0.85 9.35
C SER A 80 4.63 -0.04 8.12
N PHE A 81 5.30 0.44 7.08
CA PHE A 81 5.49 -0.35 5.88
C PHE A 81 6.29 -1.61 6.17
N ALA A 82 7.31 -1.49 7.00
CA ALA A 82 8.14 -2.65 7.33
C ALA A 82 7.35 -3.74 8.03
N LYS A 83 6.32 -3.34 8.78
CA LYS A 83 5.51 -4.31 9.50
C LYS A 83 4.52 -5.04 8.63
N MET A 84 4.33 -4.60 7.40
CA MET A 84 3.33 -5.20 6.54
C MET A 84 3.73 -6.56 6.00
N LYS A 85 4.95 -6.97 6.14
CA LYS A 85 5.39 -8.25 5.59
C LYS A 85 4.91 -9.47 6.36
#